data_74c5eea26d3c46eddcf430a5e539a7d6
#
_entry.id   74c5eea26d3c46eddcf430a5e539a7d6
#
_cell.length_a   1.000
_cell.length_b   1.000
_cell.length_c   1.000
_cell.angle_alpha   90.00
_cell.angle_beta   90.00
_cell.angle_gamma   90.00
#
_symmetry.space_group_name_H-M   'P 1'
#
loop_
_entity.id
_entity.type
_entity.pdbx_description
1 polymer ?
#
loop_
_entity_poly.entity_id
_entity_poly.type
_entity_poly.pdbx_seq_one_letter_code
_entity_poly.pdbx_strand_id
1 'polypeptide(L)'
;MAVKDTGPYLAECLDSILMQTYENWELIAVNDHSTDDSWERLNDYRQQDERIRIFQSTGHRLNPALKEGYQHCRGTLINRMDSDDYMPLDKLEAMFDVWAVHGKGVVVAGGVEHFVENGTVGPGFQRYDQWLNQVAKTSTHYQQIYKECVIPSHCWLIHKEDFSAVGAFDPDVYPEDYDLCFRFYRKGYKIIGMDKILHFWRDRKDRISRNWIEYKDNRYFELKLKYFFELDRDSSRPLVVWGAGRNGKDFIKVLTKYEQEIHWVCDNERKIGKEMLGHQMYHFSSIKGLDRPQIMVVIAAPSAKSEIENHFTQWGKKPVEDFWFFA
;
A
#
# COMPACT_ATOMS: atom_id res chain seq x y z
N MET A 1 -4.53 7.41 15.32
CA MET A 1 -5.77 6.68 14.93
C MET A 1 -6.83 7.70 14.54
N ALA A 2 -7.35 7.63 13.32
CA ALA A 2 -8.55 8.38 12.94
C ALA A 2 -9.79 7.55 13.26
N VAL A 3 -10.87 8.19 13.75
CA VAL A 3 -12.10 7.53 14.17
C VAL A 3 -13.29 8.17 13.44
N LYS A 4 -14.06 7.36 12.71
CA LYS A 4 -15.28 7.80 12.01
C LYS A 4 -16.32 6.70 12.02
N ASP A 5 -17.38 6.91 12.81
CA ASP A 5 -18.54 5.99 12.89
C ASP A 5 -18.12 4.51 13.06
N THR A 6 -17.26 4.25 14.06
CA THR A 6 -16.72 2.91 14.38
C THR A 6 -17.12 2.42 15.78
N GLY A 7 -18.11 3.03 16.41
CA GLY A 7 -18.57 2.68 17.74
C GLY A 7 -18.73 1.19 18.00
N PRO A 8 -19.35 0.38 17.13
CA PRO A 8 -19.49 -1.06 17.33
C PRO A 8 -18.17 -1.83 17.47
N TYR A 9 -17.08 -1.33 16.88
CA TYR A 9 -15.77 -2.01 16.81
C TYR A 9 -14.72 -1.40 17.72
N LEU A 10 -14.95 -0.16 18.15
CA LEU A 10 -13.95 0.68 18.81
C LEU A 10 -13.48 0.09 20.15
N ALA A 11 -14.35 -0.59 20.89
CA ALA A 11 -13.98 -1.24 22.16
C ALA A 11 -12.92 -2.33 21.93
N GLU A 12 -13.16 -3.25 20.99
CA GLU A 12 -12.20 -4.30 20.65
C GLU A 12 -10.85 -3.74 20.19
N CYS A 13 -10.89 -2.68 19.39
CA CYS A 13 -9.68 -1.96 18.95
C CYS A 13 -8.91 -1.41 20.14
N LEU A 14 -9.55 -0.64 21.01
CA LEU A 14 -8.91 0.00 22.16
C LEU A 14 -8.42 -1.00 23.20
N ASP A 15 -9.17 -2.08 23.47
CA ASP A 15 -8.74 -3.17 24.34
C ASP A 15 -7.48 -3.84 23.81
N SER A 16 -7.36 -4.06 22.51
CA SER A 16 -6.17 -4.63 21.89
C SER A 16 -4.93 -3.74 22.05
N ILE A 17 -5.12 -2.42 22.12
CA ILE A 17 -4.06 -1.45 22.38
C ILE A 17 -3.67 -1.45 23.88
N LEU A 18 -4.65 -1.44 24.76
CA LEU A 18 -4.41 -1.48 26.22
C LEU A 18 -3.65 -2.71 26.66
N MET A 19 -3.90 -3.85 26.01
CA MET A 19 -3.29 -5.14 26.33
C MET A 19 -1.89 -5.33 25.72
N GLN A 20 -1.30 -4.34 25.04
CA GLN A 20 0.03 -4.49 24.44
C GLN A 20 1.11 -4.77 25.49
N THR A 21 2.00 -5.74 25.21
CA THR A 21 3.13 -6.10 26.09
C THR A 21 4.18 -5.00 26.18
N TYR A 22 4.35 -4.20 25.13
CA TYR A 22 5.18 -3.01 25.15
C TYR A 22 4.42 -1.85 25.81
N GLU A 23 4.81 -1.44 27.00
CA GLU A 23 4.06 -0.51 27.84
C GLU A 23 4.28 0.98 27.51
N ASN A 24 5.40 1.34 26.85
CA ASN A 24 5.76 2.72 26.57
C ASN A 24 5.16 3.22 25.25
N TRP A 25 3.85 3.35 25.20
CA TRP A 25 3.10 3.87 24.07
C TRP A 25 2.14 4.99 24.48
N GLU A 26 1.76 5.81 23.51
CA GLU A 26 0.62 6.71 23.60
C GLU A 26 -0.32 6.46 22.42
N LEU A 27 -1.62 6.58 22.64
CA LEU A 27 -2.63 6.58 21.59
C LEU A 27 -3.14 8.01 21.38
N ILE A 28 -2.99 8.53 20.16
CA ILE A 28 -3.63 9.76 19.72
C ILE A 28 -4.82 9.37 18.84
N ALA A 29 -6.03 9.48 19.38
CA ALA A 29 -7.27 9.20 18.65
C ALA A 29 -7.94 10.51 18.26
N VAL A 30 -8.26 10.65 16.97
CA VAL A 30 -8.89 11.85 16.41
C VAL A 30 -10.25 11.48 15.84
N ASN A 31 -11.29 12.03 16.43
CA ASN A 31 -12.67 11.85 15.97
C ASN A 31 -12.94 12.75 14.74
N ASP A 32 -13.22 12.13 13.59
CA ASP A 32 -13.60 12.82 12.37
C ASP A 32 -15.12 13.02 12.30
N HIS A 33 -15.66 13.76 13.28
CA HIS A 33 -17.09 14.10 13.34
C HIS A 33 -18.00 12.85 13.26
N SER A 34 -17.73 11.83 14.08
CA SER A 34 -18.60 10.67 14.19
C SER A 34 -20.00 11.06 14.65
N THR A 35 -21.02 10.39 14.13
CA THR A 35 -22.42 10.60 14.43
C THR A 35 -23.03 9.49 15.31
N ASP A 36 -22.26 8.45 15.55
CA ASP A 36 -22.56 7.33 16.44
C ASP A 36 -21.93 7.57 17.85
N ASP A 37 -21.92 6.55 18.71
CA ASP A 37 -21.37 6.59 20.06
C ASP A 37 -19.82 6.51 20.14
N SER A 38 -19.11 6.67 19.00
CA SER A 38 -17.64 6.61 18.97
C SER A 38 -16.98 7.65 19.88
N TRP A 39 -17.53 8.87 19.95
CA TRP A 39 -16.95 9.94 20.77
C TRP A 39 -17.11 9.66 22.28
N GLU A 40 -18.28 9.20 22.69
CA GLU A 40 -18.55 8.80 24.06
C GLU A 40 -17.61 7.67 24.51
N ARG A 41 -17.45 6.64 23.69
CA ARG A 41 -16.52 5.53 23.96
C ARG A 41 -15.07 5.99 24.08
N LEU A 42 -14.60 6.86 23.19
CA LEU A 42 -13.26 7.43 23.32
C LEU A 42 -13.06 8.17 24.65
N ASN A 43 -14.06 8.92 25.11
CA ASN A 43 -14.01 9.61 26.39
C ASN A 43 -13.93 8.63 27.58
N ASP A 44 -14.66 7.52 27.54
CA ASP A 44 -14.63 6.50 28.59
C ASP A 44 -13.23 5.86 28.69
N TYR A 45 -12.64 5.52 27.56
CA TYR A 45 -11.27 4.94 27.54
C TYR A 45 -10.20 5.94 27.98
N ARG A 46 -10.30 7.20 27.58
CA ARG A 46 -9.39 8.27 28.05
C ARG A 46 -9.43 8.45 29.57
N GLN A 47 -10.58 8.21 30.21
CA GLN A 47 -10.69 8.29 31.68
C GLN A 47 -10.05 7.08 32.38
N GLN A 48 -9.91 5.95 31.70
CA GLN A 48 -9.33 4.72 32.23
C GLN A 48 -7.80 4.68 32.11
N ASP A 49 -7.22 5.31 31.05
CA ASP A 49 -5.78 5.28 30.79
C ASP A 49 -5.28 6.62 30.25
N GLU A 50 -4.36 7.27 30.98
CA GLU A 50 -3.78 8.58 30.63
C GLU A 50 -2.92 8.57 29.34
N ARG A 51 -2.49 7.40 28.88
CA ARG A 51 -1.79 7.22 27.60
C ARG A 51 -2.70 7.46 26.40
N ILE A 52 -4.02 7.42 26.59
CA ILE A 52 -5.05 7.69 25.57
C ILE A 52 -5.38 9.17 25.58
N ARG A 53 -5.08 9.84 24.47
CA ARG A 53 -5.37 11.26 24.23
C ARG A 53 -6.29 11.40 23.04
N ILE A 54 -7.40 12.12 23.22
CA ILE A 54 -8.43 12.27 22.20
C ILE A 54 -8.55 13.71 21.72
N PHE A 55 -8.84 13.87 20.44
CA PHE A 55 -9.01 15.17 19.79
C PHE A 55 -10.21 15.12 18.84
N GLN A 56 -10.75 16.29 18.54
CA GLN A 56 -11.74 16.47 17.48
C GLN A 56 -11.02 16.96 16.24
N SER A 57 -11.26 16.35 15.09
CA SER A 57 -10.65 16.81 13.83
C SER A 57 -11.12 18.23 13.49
N THR A 58 -10.19 19.06 13.05
CA THR A 58 -10.48 20.41 12.54
C THR A 58 -10.95 20.40 11.07
N GLY A 59 -10.65 19.32 10.35
CA GLY A 59 -11.09 19.06 8.98
C GLY A 59 -12.08 17.90 8.90
N HIS A 60 -12.41 17.50 7.68
CA HIS A 60 -13.24 16.34 7.40
C HIS A 60 -12.42 15.35 6.56
N ARG A 61 -12.71 14.06 6.66
CA ARG A 61 -12.05 12.93 6.00
C ARG A 61 -10.79 12.43 6.73
N LEU A 62 -10.29 11.32 6.24
CA LEU A 62 -9.19 10.55 6.84
C LEU A 62 -7.89 11.35 6.98
N ASN A 63 -7.40 11.97 5.90
CA ASN A 63 -6.08 12.64 5.92
C ASN A 63 -6.01 13.82 6.91
N PRO A 64 -6.97 14.75 6.99
CA PRO A 64 -6.99 15.78 8.03
C PRO A 64 -6.96 15.21 9.46
N ALA A 65 -7.71 14.13 9.73
CA ALA A 65 -7.72 13.50 11.05
C ALA A 65 -6.37 12.83 11.37
N LEU A 66 -5.74 12.16 10.41
CA LEU A 66 -4.39 11.58 10.57
C LEU A 66 -3.33 12.66 10.79
N LYS A 67 -3.40 13.76 10.04
CA LYS A 67 -2.50 14.92 10.18
C LYS A 67 -2.63 15.56 11.55
N GLU A 68 -3.86 15.82 12.00
CA GLU A 68 -4.16 16.33 13.35
C GLU A 68 -3.55 15.40 14.42
N GLY A 69 -3.81 14.10 14.33
CA GLY A 69 -3.26 13.12 15.26
C GLY A 69 -1.74 13.13 15.30
N TYR A 70 -1.09 13.20 14.14
CA TYR A 70 0.37 13.24 14.05
C TYR A 70 0.98 14.48 14.74
N GLN A 71 0.35 15.65 14.64
CA GLN A 71 0.80 16.88 15.29
C GLN A 71 0.85 16.76 16.83
N HIS A 72 -0.02 15.93 17.40
CA HIS A 72 -0.10 15.68 18.84
C HIS A 72 0.81 14.54 19.33
N CYS A 73 1.42 13.75 18.43
CA CYS A 73 2.32 12.67 18.82
C CYS A 73 3.59 13.19 19.50
N ARG A 74 3.97 12.58 20.62
CA ARG A 74 5.19 12.87 21.40
C ARG A 74 6.23 11.76 21.25
N GLY A 75 5.81 10.55 20.97
CA GLY A 75 6.66 9.38 20.80
C GLY A 75 7.70 9.55 19.69
N THR A 76 8.81 8.84 19.83
CA THR A 76 9.90 8.82 18.84
C THR A 76 9.63 7.88 17.66
N LEU A 77 8.74 6.93 17.85
CA LEU A 77 8.27 6.00 16.82
C LEU A 77 6.80 6.25 16.51
N ILE A 78 6.44 6.09 15.26
CA ILE A 78 5.08 6.27 14.77
C ILE A 78 4.58 4.96 14.18
N ASN A 79 3.38 4.57 14.61
CA ASN A 79 2.56 3.51 14.03
C ASN A 79 1.15 4.06 13.76
N ARG A 80 0.48 3.60 12.71
CA ARG A 80 -0.94 3.89 12.47
C ARG A 80 -1.80 2.73 12.96
N MET A 81 -2.97 3.05 13.49
CA MET A 81 -4.02 2.09 13.83
C MET A 81 -5.34 2.54 13.22
N ASP A 82 -6.07 1.64 12.61
CA ASP A 82 -7.43 1.89 12.13
C ASP A 82 -8.43 1.49 13.23
N SER A 83 -9.48 2.28 13.44
CA SER A 83 -10.34 2.22 14.62
C SER A 83 -11.37 1.09 14.61
N ASP A 84 -11.46 0.34 13.54
CA ASP A 84 -12.34 -0.81 13.36
C ASP A 84 -11.60 -2.16 13.33
N ASP A 85 -10.29 -2.14 13.56
CA ASP A 85 -9.41 -3.30 13.54
C ASP A 85 -8.89 -3.64 14.95
N TYR A 86 -8.18 -4.75 15.10
CA TYR A 86 -7.45 -5.06 16.32
C TYR A 86 -6.06 -5.66 16.02
N MET A 87 -5.19 -5.68 17.01
CA MET A 87 -3.82 -6.15 16.86
C MET A 87 -3.45 -7.21 17.91
N PRO A 88 -2.51 -8.14 17.61
CA PRO A 88 -2.03 -9.11 18.60
C PRO A 88 -1.29 -8.41 19.74
N LEU A 89 -1.24 -9.06 20.90
CA LEU A 89 -0.73 -8.51 22.18
C LEU A 89 0.72 -8.00 22.09
N ASP A 90 1.51 -8.59 21.23
CA ASP A 90 2.95 -8.31 21.11
C ASP A 90 3.34 -7.54 19.83
N LYS A 91 2.37 -6.90 19.16
CA LYS A 91 2.66 -6.13 17.91
C LYS A 91 3.69 -5.06 18.15
N LEU A 92 3.48 -4.19 19.12
CA LEU A 92 4.35 -3.04 19.35
C LEU A 92 5.74 -3.47 19.78
N GLU A 93 5.85 -4.46 20.67
CA GLU A 93 7.11 -5.04 21.14
C GLU A 93 7.89 -5.66 19.98
N ALA A 94 7.25 -6.53 19.20
CA ALA A 94 7.89 -7.21 18.10
C ALA A 94 8.40 -6.21 17.03
N MET A 95 7.62 -5.17 16.70
CA MET A 95 8.05 -4.14 15.75
C MET A 95 9.16 -3.26 16.33
N PHE A 96 9.10 -2.93 17.62
CA PHE A 96 10.14 -2.17 18.31
C PHE A 96 11.47 -2.91 18.32
N ASP A 97 11.48 -4.21 18.65
CA ASP A 97 12.69 -5.02 18.70
C ASP A 97 13.42 -5.06 17.35
N VAL A 98 12.66 -5.23 16.26
CA VAL A 98 13.23 -5.17 14.90
C VAL A 98 13.76 -3.78 14.61
N TRP A 99 13.01 -2.72 14.93
CA TRP A 99 13.47 -1.35 14.71
C TRP A 99 14.71 -1.02 15.54
N ALA A 100 14.80 -1.47 16.79
CA ALA A 100 15.93 -1.20 17.70
C ALA A 100 17.25 -1.75 17.15
N VAL A 101 17.21 -2.83 16.36
CA VAL A 101 18.40 -3.39 15.69
C VAL A 101 18.83 -2.54 14.49
N HIS A 102 17.90 -1.97 13.75
CA HIS A 102 18.16 -1.32 12.46
C HIS A 102 18.25 0.22 12.54
N GLY A 103 17.50 0.85 13.45
CA GLY A 103 17.52 2.28 13.70
C GLY A 103 16.78 3.12 12.65
N LYS A 104 17.25 4.35 12.42
CA LYS A 104 16.69 5.30 11.46
C LYS A 104 16.92 4.86 10.00
N GLY A 105 16.11 5.39 9.08
CA GLY A 105 16.14 5.04 7.66
C GLY A 105 15.47 3.71 7.33
N VAL A 106 14.70 3.16 8.30
CA VAL A 106 14.04 1.86 8.20
C VAL A 106 12.56 2.00 8.50
N VAL A 107 11.74 1.30 7.72
CA VAL A 107 10.32 1.05 7.99
C VAL A 107 10.17 -0.43 8.33
N VAL A 108 9.69 -0.74 9.52
CA VAL A 108 9.34 -2.12 9.89
C VAL A 108 7.91 -2.37 9.45
N ALA A 109 7.64 -3.47 8.75
CA ALA A 109 6.32 -3.84 8.28
C ALA A 109 6.02 -5.31 8.63
N GLY A 110 4.79 -5.60 9.02
CA GLY A 110 4.34 -6.95 9.37
C GLY A 110 3.27 -7.49 8.44
N GLY A 111 2.92 -8.76 8.65
CA GLY A 111 1.81 -9.43 8.00
C GLY A 111 0.45 -9.02 8.56
N VAL A 112 -0.59 -9.28 7.78
CA VAL A 112 -1.98 -8.99 8.12
C VAL A 112 -2.87 -10.20 7.87
N GLU A 113 -4.01 -10.24 8.52
CA GLU A 113 -5.06 -11.22 8.29
C GLU A 113 -6.43 -10.54 8.28
N HIS A 114 -7.15 -10.66 7.15
CA HIS A 114 -8.54 -10.21 7.09
C HIS A 114 -9.45 -11.15 7.87
N PHE A 115 -10.42 -10.57 8.54
CA PHE A 115 -11.48 -11.34 9.19
C PHE A 115 -12.85 -10.68 9.00
N VAL A 116 -13.90 -11.44 9.23
CA VAL A 116 -15.29 -11.00 9.23
C VAL A 116 -15.95 -11.49 10.50
N GLU A 117 -16.90 -10.74 11.06
CA GLU A 117 -17.61 -11.16 12.28
C GLU A 117 -18.45 -12.42 12.06
N ASN A 118 -19.06 -12.53 10.88
CA ASN A 118 -19.91 -13.66 10.52
C ASN A 118 -19.60 -14.12 9.10
N GLY A 119 -19.35 -15.43 8.95
CA GLY A 119 -19.11 -16.03 7.65
C GLY A 119 -17.62 -16.30 7.38
N THR A 120 -17.22 -16.19 6.12
CA THR A 120 -15.85 -16.45 5.67
C THR A 120 -15.33 -15.27 4.86
N VAL A 121 -14.06 -14.96 5.05
CA VAL A 121 -13.35 -13.95 4.23
C VAL A 121 -13.39 -14.38 2.77
N GLY A 122 -13.72 -13.43 1.91
CA GLY A 122 -13.80 -13.69 0.48
C GLY A 122 -12.45 -14.10 -0.13
N PRO A 123 -12.44 -14.97 -1.16
CA PRO A 123 -11.20 -15.53 -1.72
C PRO A 123 -10.26 -14.47 -2.32
N GLY A 124 -10.77 -13.28 -2.64
CA GLY A 124 -9.97 -12.13 -3.08
C GLY A 124 -9.06 -11.61 -1.97
N PHE A 125 -9.62 -11.39 -0.77
CA PHE A 125 -8.87 -10.94 0.40
C PHE A 125 -7.90 -12.01 0.90
N GLN A 126 -8.29 -13.29 0.91
CA GLN A 126 -7.36 -14.36 1.28
C GLN A 126 -6.11 -14.38 0.37
N ARG A 127 -6.27 -14.21 -0.95
CA ARG A 127 -5.12 -14.11 -1.87
C ARG A 127 -4.32 -12.82 -1.67
N TYR A 128 -4.98 -11.74 -1.31
CA TYR A 128 -4.32 -10.48 -1.01
C TYR A 128 -3.46 -10.57 0.26
N ASP A 129 -3.98 -11.16 1.34
CA ASP A 129 -3.23 -11.43 2.57
C ASP A 129 -2.03 -12.33 2.30
N GLN A 130 -2.22 -13.44 1.58
CA GLN A 130 -1.13 -14.34 1.21
C GLN A 130 -0.03 -13.61 0.45
N TRP A 131 -0.39 -12.73 -0.48
CA TRP A 131 0.58 -11.94 -1.23
C TRP A 131 1.30 -10.91 -0.35
N LEU A 132 0.58 -10.12 0.47
CA LEU A 132 1.19 -9.15 1.40
C LEU A 132 2.12 -9.84 2.39
N ASN A 133 1.67 -10.94 2.98
CA ASN A 133 2.45 -11.69 3.97
C ASN A 133 3.71 -12.30 3.32
N GLN A 134 3.62 -12.77 2.08
CA GLN A 134 4.80 -13.22 1.34
C GLN A 134 5.77 -12.07 1.05
N VAL A 135 5.29 -10.89 0.69
CA VAL A 135 6.11 -9.68 0.49
C VAL A 135 6.81 -9.29 1.81
N ALA A 136 6.09 -9.31 2.92
CA ALA A 136 6.66 -9.05 4.25
C ALA A 136 7.73 -10.09 4.62
N LYS A 137 7.43 -11.37 4.48
CA LYS A 137 8.35 -12.48 4.77
C LYS A 137 9.67 -12.39 3.99
N THR A 138 9.61 -11.98 2.73
CA THR A 138 10.77 -11.94 1.83
C THR A 138 11.42 -10.57 1.73
N SER A 139 10.85 -9.54 2.37
CA SER A 139 11.27 -8.13 2.27
C SER A 139 11.40 -7.63 0.83
N THR A 140 10.53 -8.11 -0.07
CA THR A 140 10.53 -7.77 -1.50
C THR A 140 9.58 -6.62 -1.86
N HIS A 141 9.24 -5.76 -0.91
CA HIS A 141 8.25 -4.70 -1.04
C HIS A 141 8.47 -3.84 -2.30
N TYR A 142 9.67 -3.29 -2.49
CA TYR A 142 9.93 -2.42 -3.63
C TYR A 142 9.95 -3.13 -4.98
N GLN A 143 10.16 -4.45 -5.01
CA GLN A 143 10.03 -5.24 -6.24
C GLN A 143 8.57 -5.34 -6.71
N GLN A 144 7.62 -5.12 -5.80
CA GLN A 144 6.19 -5.22 -6.05
C GLN A 144 5.47 -3.85 -6.02
N ILE A 145 6.22 -2.75 -5.82
CA ILE A 145 5.63 -1.43 -5.51
C ILE A 145 4.71 -0.90 -6.60
N TYR A 146 4.95 -1.20 -7.87
CA TYR A 146 4.07 -0.80 -8.97
C TYR A 146 2.91 -1.77 -9.21
N LYS A 147 2.92 -2.95 -8.57
CA LYS A 147 1.81 -3.89 -8.66
C LYS A 147 0.65 -3.47 -7.77
N GLU A 148 0.92 -3.23 -6.50
CA GLU A 148 -0.09 -2.86 -5.50
C GLU A 148 0.59 -2.19 -4.30
N CYS A 149 -0.20 -1.56 -3.38
CA CYS A 149 0.30 -1.04 -2.12
C CYS A 149 0.95 -2.17 -1.31
N VAL A 150 2.23 -2.03 -1.02
CA VAL A 150 3.07 -3.11 -0.47
C VAL A 150 3.20 -3.10 1.04
N ILE A 151 2.71 -2.06 1.71
CA ILE A 151 2.67 -1.94 3.16
C ILE A 151 1.23 -1.63 3.56
N PRO A 152 0.58 -2.48 4.35
CA PRO A 152 -0.76 -2.16 4.87
C PRO A 152 -0.74 -0.88 5.69
N SER A 153 -1.73 -0.02 5.50
CA SER A 153 -1.81 1.32 6.09
C SER A 153 -1.63 1.37 7.62
N HIS A 154 -1.95 0.29 8.30
CA HIS A 154 -1.99 0.14 9.76
C HIS A 154 -0.92 -0.83 10.30
N CYS A 155 -0.03 -1.36 9.46
CA CYS A 155 0.96 -2.37 9.87
C CYS A 155 2.40 -1.98 9.53
N TRP A 156 2.82 -0.82 9.98
CA TRP A 156 4.18 -0.32 9.85
C TRP A 156 4.63 0.46 11.09
N LEU A 157 5.95 0.53 11.33
CA LEU A 157 6.59 1.33 12.37
C LEU A 157 7.78 2.08 11.78
N ILE A 158 7.89 3.38 12.08
CA ILE A 158 8.97 4.24 11.57
C ILE A 158 9.39 5.28 12.64
N HIS A 159 10.65 5.73 12.58
CA HIS A 159 11.09 6.86 13.39
C HIS A 159 10.40 8.17 12.98
N LYS A 160 9.97 8.98 13.95
CA LYS A 160 9.19 10.21 13.73
C LYS A 160 9.90 11.20 12.80
N GLU A 161 11.22 11.39 12.94
CA GLU A 161 11.98 12.28 12.06
C GLU A 161 12.02 11.75 10.62
N ASP A 162 12.18 10.43 10.43
CA ASP A 162 12.15 9.82 9.10
C ASP A 162 10.78 9.96 8.46
N PHE A 163 9.72 9.80 9.26
CA PHE A 163 8.35 10.00 8.79
C PHE A 163 8.09 11.47 8.40
N SER A 164 8.58 12.43 9.22
CA SER A 164 8.53 13.86 8.88
C SER A 164 9.30 14.16 7.58
N ALA A 165 10.48 13.55 7.40
CA ALA A 165 11.35 13.80 6.25
C ALA A 165 10.75 13.34 4.91
N VAL A 166 9.73 12.48 4.93
CA VAL A 166 8.94 12.09 3.75
C VAL A 166 7.61 12.83 3.66
N GLY A 167 7.34 13.81 4.53
CA GLY A 167 6.12 14.61 4.54
C GLY A 167 4.97 14.01 5.33
N ALA A 168 5.19 12.95 6.10
CA ALA A 168 4.21 12.33 6.99
C ALA A 168 2.79 12.18 6.34
N PHE A 169 1.76 12.76 6.93
CA PHE A 169 0.40 12.82 6.40
C PHE A 169 0.06 14.16 5.71
N ASP A 170 1.08 14.98 5.34
CA ASP A 170 0.83 16.29 4.73
C ASP A 170 0.21 16.24 3.33
N PRO A 171 0.64 15.35 2.41
CA PRO A 171 0.03 15.27 1.08
C PRO A 171 -1.42 14.81 1.15
N ASP A 172 -2.33 15.57 0.57
CA ASP A 172 -3.74 15.16 0.40
C ASP A 172 -3.90 14.39 -0.90
N VAL A 173 -3.28 13.21 -0.94
CA VAL A 173 -3.29 12.28 -2.08
C VAL A 173 -4.00 11.00 -1.65
N TYR A 174 -4.81 10.44 -2.52
CA TYR A 174 -5.48 9.15 -2.31
C TYR A 174 -5.11 8.15 -3.40
N PRO A 175 -4.83 6.88 -3.05
CA PRO A 175 -4.75 6.37 -1.66
C PRO A 175 -3.48 6.86 -0.95
N GLU A 176 -3.66 7.36 0.26
CA GLU A 176 -2.60 8.00 1.07
C GLU A 176 -1.50 7.03 1.49
N ASP A 177 -1.87 5.79 1.74
CA ASP A 177 -0.96 4.71 2.14
C ASP A 177 -0.06 4.29 0.97
N TYR A 178 -0.61 4.22 -0.24
CA TYR A 178 0.15 3.88 -1.42
C TYR A 178 1.11 5.00 -1.83
N ASP A 179 0.67 6.26 -1.77
CA ASP A 179 1.54 7.42 -1.95
C ASP A 179 2.68 7.42 -0.92
N LEU A 180 2.38 7.07 0.35
CA LEU A 180 3.39 6.96 1.40
C LEU A 180 4.45 5.90 1.08
N CYS A 181 4.05 4.72 0.56
CA CYS A 181 5.00 3.68 0.13
C CYS A 181 5.97 4.21 -0.93
N PHE A 182 5.48 4.95 -1.92
CA PHE A 182 6.33 5.57 -2.93
C PHE A 182 7.25 6.66 -2.36
N ARG A 183 6.79 7.42 -1.36
CA ARG A 183 7.63 8.41 -0.69
C ARG A 183 8.77 7.76 0.11
N PHE A 184 8.53 6.60 0.74
CA PHE A 184 9.59 5.78 1.35
C PHE A 184 10.58 5.29 0.29
N TYR A 185 10.08 4.79 -0.84
CA TYR A 185 10.91 4.33 -1.96
C TYR A 185 11.79 5.45 -2.50
N ARG A 186 11.22 6.62 -2.79
CA ARG A 186 11.93 7.82 -3.24
C ARG A 186 13.04 8.25 -2.28
N LYS A 187 12.79 8.12 -0.98
CA LYS A 187 13.77 8.48 0.06
C LYS A 187 14.87 7.43 0.25
N GLY A 188 14.71 6.25 -0.32
CA GLY A 188 15.64 5.15 -0.20
C GLY A 188 15.61 4.46 1.17
N TYR A 189 14.50 4.55 1.93
CA TYR A 189 14.34 3.84 3.20
C TYR A 189 14.23 2.34 2.96
N LYS A 190 14.85 1.56 3.83
CA LYS A 190 14.71 0.09 3.78
C LYS A 190 13.41 -0.34 4.45
N ILE A 191 12.70 -1.28 3.84
CA ILE A 191 11.58 -1.93 4.49
C ILE A 191 12.06 -3.27 5.03
N ILE A 192 11.94 -3.45 6.34
CA ILE A 192 12.22 -4.70 7.03
C ILE A 192 10.90 -5.40 7.26
N GLY A 193 10.65 -6.44 6.49
CA GLY A 193 9.43 -7.23 6.61
C GLY A 193 9.57 -8.30 7.70
N MET A 194 8.47 -8.57 8.40
CA MET A 194 8.37 -9.59 9.44
C MET A 194 7.47 -10.72 8.97
N ASP A 195 7.93 -11.97 9.13
CA ASP A 195 7.12 -13.18 8.89
C ASP A 195 6.21 -13.45 10.11
N LYS A 196 5.34 -12.48 10.40
CA LYS A 196 4.43 -12.52 11.54
C LYS A 196 3.17 -11.72 11.26
N ILE A 197 1.99 -12.27 11.59
CA ILE A 197 0.74 -11.52 11.57
C ILE A 197 0.76 -10.54 12.75
N LEU A 198 0.69 -9.26 12.44
CA LEU A 198 0.74 -8.16 13.40
C LEU A 198 -0.50 -7.29 13.38
N HIS A 199 -1.48 -7.62 12.53
CA HIS A 199 -2.72 -6.87 12.45
C HIS A 199 -3.85 -7.74 11.92
N PHE A 200 -5.01 -7.64 12.56
CA PHE A 200 -6.26 -8.27 12.15
C PHE A 200 -7.15 -7.20 11.51
N TRP A 201 -7.43 -7.37 10.23
CA TRP A 201 -8.07 -6.37 9.38
C TRP A 201 -9.53 -6.73 9.14
N ARG A 202 -10.43 -5.95 9.74
CA ARG A 202 -11.87 -6.21 9.64
C ARG A 202 -12.40 -5.88 8.25
N ASP A 203 -13.03 -6.87 7.61
CA ASP A 203 -13.76 -6.64 6.36
C ASP A 203 -15.24 -6.37 6.68
N ARG A 204 -15.70 -5.18 6.34
CA ARG A 204 -17.09 -4.75 6.48
C ARG A 204 -17.59 -4.04 5.21
N LYS A 205 -18.92 -4.07 4.97
CA LYS A 205 -19.51 -3.55 3.71
C LYS A 205 -19.41 -2.05 3.56
N ASP A 206 -19.39 -1.32 4.66
CA ASP A 206 -19.40 0.15 4.73
C ASP A 206 -18.00 0.78 4.80
N ARG A 207 -16.93 0.02 4.60
CA ARG A 207 -15.56 0.55 4.57
C ARG A 207 -15.40 1.67 3.53
N ILE A 208 -14.60 2.67 3.89
CA ILE A 208 -14.23 3.81 3.03
C ILE A 208 -13.68 3.32 1.69
N SER A 209 -12.75 2.38 1.70
CA SER A 209 -12.12 1.82 0.49
C SER A 209 -13.08 1.13 -0.48
N ARG A 210 -14.29 0.74 -0.02
CA ARG A 210 -15.33 0.15 -0.87
C ARG A 210 -16.30 1.19 -1.45
N ASN A 211 -16.48 2.33 -0.79
CA ASN A 211 -17.60 3.24 -1.04
C ASN A 211 -17.17 4.60 -1.59
N TRP A 212 -15.95 5.04 -1.35
CA TRP A 212 -15.49 6.34 -1.82
C TRP A 212 -15.01 6.31 -3.27
N ILE A 213 -15.26 7.40 -3.99
CA ILE A 213 -14.95 7.51 -5.41
C ILE A 213 -13.45 7.47 -5.68
N GLU A 214 -12.67 7.96 -4.76
CA GLU A 214 -11.20 7.99 -4.82
C GLU A 214 -10.59 6.59 -4.88
N TYR A 215 -11.28 5.60 -4.31
CA TYR A 215 -10.84 4.18 -4.31
C TYR A 215 -11.55 3.33 -5.38
N LYS A 216 -12.44 3.93 -6.17
CA LYS A 216 -13.25 3.19 -7.17
C LYS A 216 -12.41 2.55 -8.27
N ASP A 217 -11.32 3.20 -8.68
CA ASP A 217 -10.33 2.61 -9.58
C ASP A 217 -9.09 2.16 -8.79
N ASN A 218 -9.15 0.95 -8.25
CA ASN A 218 -8.08 0.33 -7.45
C ASN A 218 -6.81 -0.03 -8.25
N ARG A 219 -6.71 0.37 -9.51
CA ARG A 219 -5.49 0.15 -10.33
C ARG A 219 -4.48 1.27 -10.13
N TYR A 220 -4.91 2.45 -9.75
CA TYR A 220 -4.09 3.64 -9.43
C TYR A 220 -3.01 3.95 -10.47
N PHE A 221 -3.31 3.80 -11.76
CA PHE A 221 -2.33 3.96 -12.83
C PHE A 221 -1.72 5.36 -12.88
N GLU A 222 -2.49 6.42 -12.60
CA GLU A 222 -1.98 7.80 -12.53
C GLU A 222 -0.88 7.92 -11.44
N LEU A 223 -1.13 7.43 -10.24
CA LEU A 223 -0.18 7.45 -9.13
C LEU A 223 1.09 6.64 -9.46
N LYS A 224 0.92 5.41 -9.95
CA LYS A 224 2.01 4.52 -10.33
C LYS A 224 2.90 5.12 -11.42
N LEU A 225 2.29 5.67 -12.47
CA LEU A 225 3.03 6.27 -13.58
C LEU A 225 3.75 7.55 -13.18
N LYS A 226 3.12 8.43 -12.37
CA LYS A 226 3.78 9.60 -11.79
C LYS A 226 5.12 9.21 -11.16
N TYR A 227 5.08 8.23 -10.26
CA TYR A 227 6.29 7.80 -9.54
C TYR A 227 7.26 7.02 -10.43
N PHE A 228 6.78 6.23 -11.39
CA PHE A 228 7.67 5.53 -12.33
C PHE A 228 8.48 6.51 -13.17
N PHE A 229 7.84 7.54 -13.71
CA PHE A 229 8.52 8.55 -14.51
C PHE A 229 9.45 9.46 -13.69
N GLU A 230 9.17 9.61 -12.39
CA GLU A 230 10.02 10.37 -11.46
C GLU A 230 11.25 9.55 -11.02
N LEU A 231 11.11 8.24 -10.79
CA LEU A 231 12.08 7.45 -10.02
C LEU A 231 12.83 6.40 -10.85
N ASP A 232 12.16 5.74 -11.81
CA ASP A 232 12.69 4.55 -12.46
C ASP A 232 12.77 4.66 -13.99
N ARG A 233 12.12 5.66 -14.61
CA ARG A 233 12.16 5.83 -16.06
C ARG A 233 13.53 6.33 -16.53
N ASP A 234 14.19 5.54 -17.38
CA ASP A 234 15.38 5.92 -18.14
C ASP A 234 14.96 6.22 -19.60
N SER A 235 14.89 7.49 -19.99
CA SER A 235 14.43 7.93 -21.30
C SER A 235 15.35 7.49 -22.45
N SER A 236 16.56 7.03 -22.18
CA SER A 236 17.47 6.47 -23.18
C SER A 236 17.10 5.02 -23.57
N ARG A 237 16.22 4.37 -22.85
CA ARG A 237 15.82 2.97 -23.02
C ARG A 237 14.42 2.89 -23.66
N PRO A 238 14.18 1.98 -24.62
CA PRO A 238 12.85 1.74 -25.17
C PRO A 238 11.85 1.37 -24.06
N LEU A 239 10.65 1.96 -24.11
CA LEU A 239 9.56 1.63 -23.19
C LEU A 239 8.63 0.58 -23.81
N VAL A 240 8.44 -0.53 -23.12
CA VAL A 240 7.61 -1.64 -23.55
C VAL A 240 6.42 -1.78 -22.60
N VAL A 241 5.22 -1.97 -23.16
CA VAL A 241 4.05 -2.38 -22.37
C VAL A 241 3.65 -3.80 -22.78
N TRP A 242 3.64 -4.73 -21.84
CA TRP A 242 3.20 -6.11 -22.07
C TRP A 242 1.82 -6.33 -21.48
N GLY A 243 0.83 -6.47 -22.36
CA GLY A 243 -0.56 -6.73 -22.01
C GLY A 243 -1.53 -5.92 -22.85
N ALA A 244 -2.46 -6.60 -23.54
CA ALA A 244 -3.42 -6.00 -24.45
C ALA A 244 -4.89 -6.30 -24.03
N GLY A 245 -5.11 -6.71 -22.79
CA GLY A 245 -6.43 -6.86 -22.17
C GLY A 245 -7.07 -5.52 -21.81
N ARG A 246 -8.13 -5.56 -20.99
CA ARG A 246 -8.80 -4.34 -20.50
C ARG A 246 -7.81 -3.44 -19.74
N ASN A 247 -7.07 -4.00 -18.78
CA ASN A 247 -6.09 -3.25 -17.99
C ASN A 247 -5.03 -2.60 -18.88
N GLY A 248 -4.47 -3.33 -19.87
CA GLY A 248 -3.47 -2.78 -20.79
C GLY A 248 -4.00 -1.63 -21.61
N LYS A 249 -5.23 -1.68 -22.11
CA LYS A 249 -5.87 -0.58 -22.85
C LYS A 249 -6.07 0.66 -21.96
N ASP A 250 -6.56 0.45 -20.74
CA ASP A 250 -6.77 1.56 -19.81
C ASP A 250 -5.44 2.15 -19.34
N PHE A 251 -4.42 1.30 -19.15
CA PHE A 251 -3.06 1.73 -18.83
C PHE A 251 -2.44 2.59 -19.94
N ILE A 252 -2.53 2.18 -21.21
CA ILE A 252 -2.02 2.95 -22.35
C ILE A 252 -2.66 4.34 -22.42
N LYS A 253 -3.97 4.48 -22.19
CA LYS A 253 -4.63 5.80 -22.18
C LYS A 253 -4.04 6.75 -21.14
N VAL A 254 -3.59 6.25 -20.02
CA VAL A 254 -2.93 7.06 -18.99
C VAL A 254 -1.46 7.29 -19.35
N LEU A 255 -0.76 6.24 -19.78
CA LEU A 255 0.66 6.28 -20.14
C LEU A 255 0.96 7.27 -21.26
N THR A 256 0.07 7.39 -22.25
CA THR A 256 0.24 8.35 -23.39
C THR A 256 0.29 9.81 -22.96
N LYS A 257 -0.08 10.15 -21.73
CA LYS A 257 0.13 11.50 -21.17
C LYS A 257 1.60 11.77 -20.80
N TYR A 258 2.39 10.70 -20.62
CA TYR A 258 3.79 10.74 -20.17
C TYR A 258 4.76 10.40 -21.31
N GLU A 259 4.40 9.43 -22.16
CA GLU A 259 5.27 8.88 -23.19
C GLU A 259 4.46 8.55 -24.45
N GLN A 260 4.99 8.91 -25.63
CA GLN A 260 4.34 8.65 -26.92
C GLN A 260 4.94 7.45 -27.64
N GLU A 261 6.23 7.18 -27.45
CA GLU A 261 6.93 6.07 -28.09
C GLU A 261 6.83 4.81 -27.23
N ILE A 262 5.78 4.03 -27.46
CA ILE A 262 5.47 2.82 -26.70
C ILE A 262 5.54 1.61 -27.62
N HIS A 263 6.39 0.65 -27.28
CA HIS A 263 6.42 -0.67 -27.92
C HIS A 263 5.41 -1.59 -27.22
N TRP A 264 4.19 -1.69 -27.77
CA TRP A 264 3.10 -2.43 -27.12
C TRP A 264 3.06 -3.89 -27.60
N VAL A 265 3.16 -4.84 -26.67
CA VAL A 265 3.28 -6.26 -26.97
C VAL A 265 2.20 -7.11 -26.32
N CYS A 266 1.88 -8.22 -26.94
CA CYS A 266 1.03 -9.27 -26.38
C CYS A 266 1.33 -10.65 -27.01
N ASP A 267 0.66 -11.67 -26.51
CA ASP A 267 0.63 -13.06 -26.99
C ASP A 267 -0.59 -13.38 -27.88
N ASN A 268 -1.53 -12.46 -28.01
CA ASN A 268 -2.78 -12.68 -28.73
C ASN A 268 -2.63 -12.44 -30.24
N GLU A 269 -2.49 -13.51 -31.03
CA GLU A 269 -2.32 -13.46 -32.48
C GLU A 269 -3.38 -12.63 -33.23
N ARG A 270 -4.62 -12.57 -32.71
CA ARG A 270 -5.70 -11.76 -33.32
C ARG A 270 -5.45 -10.25 -33.22
N LYS A 271 -4.56 -9.82 -32.34
CA LYS A 271 -4.22 -8.41 -32.09
C LYS A 271 -2.90 -8.02 -32.71
N ILE A 272 -1.97 -8.96 -32.88
CA ILE A 272 -0.66 -8.71 -33.47
C ILE A 272 -0.78 -8.14 -34.87
N GLY A 273 0.03 -7.12 -35.18
CA GLY A 273 -0.01 -6.40 -36.44
C GLY A 273 -1.13 -5.38 -36.60
N LYS A 274 -2.06 -5.28 -35.63
CA LYS A 274 -3.14 -4.28 -35.63
C LYS A 274 -2.72 -3.03 -34.87
N GLU A 275 -3.24 -1.90 -35.31
CA GLU A 275 -3.14 -0.64 -34.56
C GLU A 275 -4.28 -0.55 -33.53
N MET A 276 -3.97 -0.08 -32.34
CA MET A 276 -4.93 0.13 -31.27
C MET A 276 -4.50 1.36 -30.42
N LEU A 277 -5.39 2.30 -30.23
CA LEU A 277 -5.12 3.55 -29.49
C LEU A 277 -3.89 4.32 -30.03
N GLY A 278 -3.68 4.29 -31.36
CA GLY A 278 -2.54 4.94 -32.01
C GLY A 278 -1.20 4.20 -31.93
N HIS A 279 -1.20 2.98 -31.39
CA HIS A 279 0.02 2.17 -31.26
C HIS A 279 -0.13 0.82 -31.98
N GLN A 280 0.91 0.43 -32.72
CA GLN A 280 0.96 -0.89 -33.33
C GLN A 280 1.21 -1.97 -32.27
N MET A 281 0.51 -3.10 -32.42
CA MET A 281 0.64 -4.26 -31.54
C MET A 281 1.65 -5.25 -32.08
N TYR A 282 2.63 -5.63 -31.26
CA TYR A 282 3.66 -6.59 -31.62
C TYR A 282 3.53 -7.90 -30.82
N HIS A 283 4.13 -8.95 -31.35
CA HIS A 283 4.30 -10.19 -30.58
C HIS A 283 5.36 -9.95 -29.46
N PHE A 284 5.15 -10.52 -28.27
CA PHE A 284 6.03 -10.26 -27.14
C PHE A 284 7.51 -10.68 -27.37
N SER A 285 7.76 -11.64 -28.29
CA SER A 285 9.15 -12.03 -28.64
C SER A 285 9.97 -10.90 -29.27
N SER A 286 9.32 -9.87 -29.81
CA SER A 286 10.00 -8.70 -30.37
C SER A 286 10.80 -7.92 -29.34
N ILE A 287 10.52 -8.08 -28.04
CA ILE A 287 11.29 -7.48 -26.94
C ILE A 287 12.78 -7.85 -27.03
N LYS A 288 13.10 -9.06 -27.52
CA LYS A 288 14.49 -9.55 -27.64
C LYS A 288 15.34 -8.72 -28.61
N GLY A 289 14.70 -8.03 -29.56
CA GLY A 289 15.39 -7.18 -30.54
C GLY A 289 15.64 -5.74 -30.06
N LEU A 290 15.12 -5.38 -28.88
CA LEU A 290 15.27 -4.03 -28.33
C LEU A 290 16.52 -3.96 -27.40
N ASP A 291 17.24 -2.84 -27.49
CA ASP A 291 18.39 -2.61 -26.61
C ASP A 291 17.94 -2.20 -25.20
N ARG A 292 18.19 -3.05 -24.22
CA ARG A 292 17.91 -2.84 -22.79
C ARG A 292 16.53 -2.22 -22.50
N PRO A 293 15.41 -2.78 -23.01
CA PRO A 293 14.11 -2.17 -22.81
C PRO A 293 13.68 -2.14 -21.33
N GLN A 294 12.90 -1.12 -20.95
CA GLN A 294 12.14 -1.09 -19.70
C GLN A 294 10.72 -1.61 -19.96
N ILE A 295 10.30 -2.63 -19.22
CA ILE A 295 9.08 -3.41 -19.52
C ILE A 295 8.06 -3.25 -18.41
N MET A 296 6.91 -2.68 -18.74
CA MET A 296 5.74 -2.56 -17.86
C MET A 296 4.77 -3.70 -18.15
N VAL A 297 4.60 -4.62 -17.19
CA VAL A 297 3.67 -5.75 -17.33
C VAL A 297 2.31 -5.37 -16.75
N VAL A 298 1.27 -5.35 -17.60
CA VAL A 298 -0.08 -4.95 -17.22
C VAL A 298 -1.06 -6.13 -17.41
N ILE A 299 -0.75 -7.25 -16.76
CA ILE A 299 -1.51 -8.50 -16.85
C ILE A 299 -1.88 -8.94 -15.44
N ALA A 300 -3.18 -9.10 -15.17
CA ALA A 300 -3.68 -9.48 -13.85
C ALA A 300 -3.75 -11.00 -13.61
N ALA A 301 -3.80 -11.83 -14.68
CA ALA A 301 -3.94 -13.28 -14.55
C ALA A 301 -2.70 -13.91 -13.89
N PRO A 302 -2.82 -14.64 -12.76
CA PRO A 302 -1.67 -15.20 -12.06
C PRO A 302 -0.84 -16.18 -12.91
N SER A 303 -1.49 -17.05 -13.68
CA SER A 303 -0.79 -18.01 -14.56
C SER A 303 0.07 -17.31 -15.61
N ALA A 304 -0.45 -16.25 -16.23
CA ALA A 304 0.31 -15.48 -17.21
C ALA A 304 1.51 -14.74 -16.58
N LYS A 305 1.41 -14.30 -15.32
CA LYS A 305 2.53 -13.69 -14.61
C LYS A 305 3.70 -14.65 -14.45
N SER A 306 3.44 -15.88 -14.03
CA SER A 306 4.48 -16.90 -13.87
C SER A 306 5.15 -17.24 -15.20
N GLU A 307 4.39 -17.30 -16.30
CA GLU A 307 4.96 -17.51 -17.63
C GLU A 307 5.87 -16.35 -18.06
N ILE A 308 5.46 -15.11 -17.80
CA ILE A 308 6.24 -13.91 -18.11
C ILE A 308 7.51 -13.86 -17.27
N GLU A 309 7.46 -14.18 -15.99
CA GLU A 309 8.62 -14.27 -15.10
C GLU A 309 9.62 -15.32 -15.59
N ASN A 310 9.13 -16.46 -16.07
CA ASN A 310 9.99 -17.48 -16.70
C ASN A 310 10.68 -16.94 -17.96
N HIS A 311 9.97 -16.19 -18.82
CA HIS A 311 10.59 -15.54 -19.96
C HIS A 311 11.65 -14.54 -19.55
N PHE A 312 11.39 -13.69 -18.55
CA PHE A 312 12.36 -12.73 -18.06
C PHE A 312 13.60 -13.39 -17.48
N THR A 313 13.44 -14.46 -16.73
CA THR A 313 14.55 -15.27 -16.22
C THR A 313 15.42 -15.82 -17.35
N GLN A 314 14.80 -16.42 -18.39
CA GLN A 314 15.50 -16.92 -19.57
C GLN A 314 16.20 -15.81 -20.37
N TRP A 315 15.68 -14.58 -20.35
CA TRP A 315 16.27 -13.44 -21.06
C TRP A 315 17.26 -12.65 -20.19
N GLY A 316 17.54 -13.11 -18.97
CA GLY A 316 18.43 -12.44 -18.02
C GLY A 316 17.94 -11.06 -17.56
N LYS A 317 16.61 -10.83 -17.59
CA LYS A 317 16.00 -9.57 -17.14
C LYS A 317 15.84 -9.53 -15.62
N LYS A 318 16.09 -8.37 -15.03
CA LYS A 318 16.06 -8.17 -13.59
C LYS A 318 14.82 -7.35 -13.18
N PRO A 319 14.12 -7.75 -12.09
CA PRO A 319 13.03 -6.95 -11.52
C PRO A 319 13.56 -5.59 -11.02
N VAL A 320 12.76 -4.56 -11.14
CA VAL A 320 13.05 -3.16 -10.71
C VAL A 320 14.20 -2.48 -11.50
N GLU A 321 14.76 -3.16 -12.46
CA GLU A 321 15.80 -2.63 -13.37
C GLU A 321 15.34 -2.71 -14.83
N ASP A 322 14.81 -3.86 -15.23
CA ASP A 322 14.37 -4.13 -16.59
C ASP A 322 12.87 -4.27 -16.73
N PHE A 323 12.17 -4.70 -15.67
CA PHE A 323 10.74 -4.88 -15.72
C PHE A 323 10.04 -4.62 -14.39
N TRP A 324 8.77 -4.23 -14.47
CA TRP A 324 7.86 -3.97 -13.35
C TRP A 324 6.46 -4.50 -13.65
N PHE A 325 5.80 -5.08 -12.64
CA PHE A 325 4.38 -5.43 -12.72
C PHE A 325 3.53 -4.22 -12.29
N PHE A 326 2.52 -3.88 -13.09
CA PHE A 326 1.59 -2.75 -12.83
C PHE A 326 0.15 -3.20 -12.54
N ALA A 327 -0.14 -4.53 -12.61
CA ALA A 327 -1.47 -5.07 -12.31
C ALA A 327 -1.37 -6.48 -11.72
#